data_556d5d8d7299cb57a844b52923d8d60e
#
_entry.id   556d5d8d7299cb57a844b52923d8d60e
#
_cell.length_a   1.000
_cell.length_b   1.000
_cell.length_c   1.000
_cell.angle_alpha   90.00
_cell.angle_beta   90.00
_cell.angle_gamma   90.00
#
_symmetry.space_group_name_H-M   'P 1'
#
loop_
_entity.id
_entity.type
_entity.pdbx_description
1 polymer ?
#
loop_
_entity_poly.entity_id
_entity_poly.type
_entity_poly.pdbx_seq_one_letter_code
_entity_poly.pdbx_strand_id
1 'polypeptide(L)'
;MSNVTVIDAKRGLRPKGSASDADVAVRLAALQEKARGRDAHGILELALREEFAGKTAVVSSFGAESVVLLKLVADIDPNTPILFLNTGKLFGETLRYRDRLQDVLGLGDLRSLAPSLEERQKKDPEGTLWSRDADACCDFRKTIPLTRALEPFQAQITGRKRFQTRERADMQAVEYFEGRYRFNPLWQWDQHQLEAFVERNNLPRHPLVEDGYPSIGCMPCTRRVQAGEDYRAGRWSGLDKDECGIHLTDGGGI
;
A
#
# COMPACT_ATOMS: atom_id res chain seq x y z
N MET A 1 2.22 -4.83 42.11
CA MET A 1 1.62 -5.84 41.21
C MET A 1 0.27 -5.29 40.77
N SER A 2 0.22 -4.62 39.65
CA SER A 2 -1.03 -4.08 39.11
C SER A 2 -1.13 -4.48 37.64
N ASN A 3 -1.96 -5.48 37.39
CA ASN A 3 -2.33 -5.91 36.03
C ASN A 3 -3.17 -4.82 35.38
N VAL A 4 -2.60 -4.11 34.43
CA VAL A 4 -3.36 -3.24 33.53
C VAL A 4 -3.79 -4.10 32.34
N THR A 5 -5.04 -4.53 32.34
CA THR A 5 -5.68 -5.14 31.18
C THR A 5 -6.08 -4.04 30.23
N VAL A 6 -5.33 -3.85 29.14
CA VAL A 6 -5.73 -2.97 28.05
C VAL A 6 -6.82 -3.69 27.26
N ILE A 7 -8.06 -3.21 27.37
CA ILE A 7 -9.19 -3.70 26.58
C ILE A 7 -9.15 -2.96 25.24
N ASP A 8 -8.72 -3.64 24.17
CA ASP A 8 -8.75 -3.14 22.80
C ASP A 8 -10.18 -3.21 22.26
N ALA A 9 -10.87 -2.08 22.21
CA ALA A 9 -12.28 -1.96 21.82
C ALA A 9 -12.51 -2.09 20.29
N LYS A 10 -11.50 -2.39 19.48
CA LYS A 10 -11.60 -2.53 18.01
C LYS A 10 -11.34 -3.95 17.49
N ARG A 11 -11.18 -4.94 18.35
CA ARG A 11 -11.13 -6.36 17.91
C ARG A 11 -12.52 -6.84 17.52
N GLY A 12 -12.88 -6.65 16.25
CA GLY A 12 -13.95 -7.41 15.63
C GLY A 12 -13.70 -8.90 15.86
N LEU A 13 -14.77 -9.67 16.18
CA LEU A 13 -14.73 -11.12 16.41
C LEU A 13 -13.90 -11.79 15.29
N ARG A 14 -12.76 -12.39 15.68
CA ARG A 14 -11.97 -13.22 14.76
C ARG A 14 -12.86 -14.34 14.21
N PRO A 15 -12.78 -14.68 12.91
CA PRO A 15 -13.47 -15.83 12.36
C PRO A 15 -13.10 -17.09 13.16
N LYS A 16 -14.07 -17.96 13.42
CA LYS A 16 -13.82 -19.28 14.00
C LYS A 16 -12.79 -20.03 13.14
N GLY A 17 -11.63 -20.38 13.71
CA GLY A 17 -10.53 -21.06 13.03
C GLY A 17 -9.32 -20.16 12.71
N SER A 18 -9.24 -18.92 13.20
CA SER A 18 -8.03 -18.11 13.12
C SER A 18 -6.90 -18.72 13.97
N ALA A 19 -5.66 -18.70 13.45
CA ALA A 19 -4.46 -19.11 14.17
C ALA A 19 -4.33 -18.33 15.50
N SER A 20 -3.77 -18.96 16.53
CA SER A 20 -3.48 -18.29 17.80
C SER A 20 -2.41 -17.20 17.60
N ASP A 21 -2.34 -16.22 18.50
CA ASP A 21 -1.28 -15.19 18.43
C ASP A 21 0.11 -15.83 18.49
N ALA A 22 0.27 -16.92 19.22
CA ALA A 22 1.52 -17.69 19.28
C ALA A 22 1.86 -18.34 17.93
N ASP A 23 0.88 -18.95 17.26
CA ASP A 23 1.10 -19.55 15.93
C ASP A 23 1.46 -18.50 14.89
N VAL A 24 0.81 -17.34 14.95
CA VAL A 24 1.12 -16.20 14.08
C VAL A 24 2.55 -15.71 14.31
N ALA A 25 2.97 -15.57 15.58
CA ALA A 25 4.33 -15.10 15.91
C ALA A 25 5.40 -16.09 15.42
N VAL A 26 5.19 -17.39 15.64
CA VAL A 26 6.09 -18.45 15.16
C VAL A 26 6.18 -18.43 13.63
N ARG A 27 5.04 -18.34 12.94
CA ARG A 27 5.00 -18.30 11.47
C ARG A 27 5.66 -17.03 10.92
N LEU A 28 5.41 -15.86 11.55
CA LEU A 28 6.04 -14.60 11.17
C LEU A 28 7.56 -14.69 11.31
N ALA A 29 8.06 -15.19 12.43
CA ALA A 29 9.51 -15.36 12.63
C ALA A 29 10.13 -16.28 11.57
N ALA A 30 9.46 -17.38 11.23
CA ALA A 30 9.93 -18.28 10.18
C ALA A 30 9.96 -17.60 8.80
N LEU A 31 8.98 -16.77 8.45
CA LEU A 31 8.93 -16.01 7.21
C LEU A 31 10.02 -14.92 7.16
N GLN A 32 10.25 -14.23 8.27
CA GLN A 32 11.33 -13.24 8.38
C GLN A 32 12.70 -13.89 8.22
N GLU A 33 12.91 -15.08 8.79
CA GLU A 33 14.15 -15.82 8.61
C GLU A 33 14.35 -16.23 7.14
N LYS A 34 13.31 -16.73 6.47
CA LYS A 34 13.36 -17.05 5.04
C LYS A 34 13.62 -15.83 4.16
N ALA A 35 13.13 -14.66 4.56
CA ALA A 35 13.35 -13.40 3.83
C ALA A 35 14.75 -12.80 4.08
N ARG A 36 15.48 -13.27 5.11
CA ARG A 36 16.78 -12.73 5.48
C ARG A 36 17.79 -12.88 4.35
N GLY A 37 18.44 -11.77 3.98
CA GLY A 37 19.45 -11.72 2.92
C GLY A 37 18.90 -11.84 1.49
N ARG A 38 17.59 -11.98 1.32
CA ARG A 38 16.97 -11.93 -0.02
C ARG A 38 16.86 -10.48 -0.51
N ASP A 39 17.07 -10.31 -1.79
CA ASP A 39 16.76 -9.06 -2.48
C ASP A 39 15.25 -8.91 -2.74
N ALA A 40 14.86 -7.83 -3.41
CA ALA A 40 13.46 -7.54 -3.70
C ALA A 40 12.78 -8.67 -4.50
N HIS A 41 13.47 -9.24 -5.48
CA HIS A 41 12.98 -10.35 -6.30
C HIS A 41 12.79 -11.61 -5.44
N GLY A 42 13.77 -11.97 -4.62
CA GLY A 42 13.69 -13.14 -3.74
C GLY A 42 12.59 -13.02 -2.68
N ILE A 43 12.30 -11.80 -2.16
CA ILE A 43 11.16 -11.56 -1.25
C ILE A 43 9.83 -11.75 -1.99
N LEU A 44 9.75 -11.32 -3.25
CA LEU A 44 8.56 -11.54 -4.08
C LEU A 44 8.35 -13.02 -4.40
N GLU A 45 9.39 -13.77 -4.76
CA GLU A 45 9.30 -15.21 -4.98
C GLU A 45 8.83 -15.95 -3.74
N LEU A 46 9.34 -15.57 -2.55
CA LEU A 46 8.90 -16.10 -1.27
C LEU A 46 7.38 -15.95 -1.09
N ALA A 47 6.83 -14.77 -1.41
CA ALA A 47 5.41 -14.50 -1.28
C ALA A 47 4.56 -15.17 -2.36
N LEU A 48 4.98 -15.07 -3.64
CA LEU A 48 4.14 -15.43 -4.79
C LEU A 48 4.22 -16.90 -5.17
N ARG A 49 5.36 -17.58 -4.91
CA ARG A 49 5.61 -18.95 -5.34
C ARG A 49 5.81 -19.94 -4.20
N GLU A 50 6.57 -19.54 -3.16
CA GLU A 50 6.97 -20.49 -2.12
C GLU A 50 5.91 -20.64 -1.02
N GLU A 51 5.37 -19.53 -0.48
CA GLU A 51 4.58 -19.55 0.76
C GLU A 51 3.09 -19.29 0.56
N PHE A 52 2.73 -18.42 -0.38
CA PHE A 52 1.34 -17.98 -0.58
C PHE A 52 0.94 -17.97 -2.06
N ALA A 53 1.37 -18.96 -2.83
CA ALA A 53 1.00 -19.11 -4.24
C ALA A 53 -0.53 -19.09 -4.42
N GLY A 54 -1.03 -18.21 -5.28
CA GLY A 54 -2.48 -18.01 -5.50
C GLY A 54 -3.25 -17.38 -4.34
N LYS A 55 -2.58 -17.03 -3.21
CA LYS A 55 -3.21 -16.44 -2.02
C LYS A 55 -2.64 -15.07 -1.66
N THR A 56 -1.97 -14.44 -2.60
CA THR A 56 -1.30 -13.14 -2.45
C THR A 56 -1.88 -12.12 -3.41
N ALA A 57 -2.04 -10.88 -2.96
CA ALA A 57 -2.37 -9.74 -3.82
C ALA A 57 -1.38 -8.60 -3.63
N VAL A 58 -1.16 -7.81 -4.67
CA VAL A 58 -0.38 -6.57 -4.63
C VAL A 58 -1.33 -5.40 -4.38
N VAL A 59 -0.99 -4.52 -3.44
CA VAL A 59 -1.71 -3.26 -3.22
C VAL A 59 -0.94 -2.12 -3.85
N SER A 60 -1.56 -1.42 -4.80
CA SER A 60 -0.91 -0.31 -5.51
C SER A 60 -1.83 0.91 -5.66
N SER A 61 -1.27 2.09 -5.47
CA SER A 61 -1.91 3.37 -5.78
C SER A 61 -1.56 3.93 -7.16
N PHE A 62 -0.66 3.27 -7.90
CA PHE A 62 -0.11 3.75 -9.16
C PHE A 62 0.48 5.17 -9.07
N GLY A 63 1.07 5.51 -7.92
CA GLY A 63 1.84 6.74 -7.74
C GLY A 63 3.22 6.67 -8.40
N ALA A 64 4.04 7.70 -8.21
CA ALA A 64 5.31 7.91 -8.90
C ALA A 64 6.26 6.70 -8.92
N GLU A 65 6.38 6.01 -7.78
CA GLU A 65 7.33 4.90 -7.59
C GLU A 65 6.70 3.51 -7.80
N SER A 66 5.40 3.44 -8.07
CA SER A 66 4.67 2.15 -8.13
C SER A 66 5.16 1.24 -9.25
N VAL A 67 5.68 1.81 -10.33
CA VAL A 67 6.15 1.06 -11.51
C VAL A 67 7.25 0.06 -11.16
N VAL A 68 8.12 0.38 -10.21
CA VAL A 68 9.21 -0.50 -9.77
C VAL A 68 8.67 -1.82 -9.21
N LEU A 69 7.76 -1.74 -8.24
CA LEU A 69 7.13 -2.94 -7.68
C LEU A 69 6.34 -3.70 -8.73
N LEU A 70 5.54 -3.00 -9.54
CA LEU A 70 4.69 -3.63 -10.55
C LEU A 70 5.52 -4.35 -11.61
N LYS A 71 6.67 -3.80 -12.03
CA LYS A 71 7.60 -4.47 -12.94
C LYS A 71 8.18 -5.73 -12.33
N LEU A 72 8.70 -5.67 -11.10
CA LEU A 72 9.25 -6.82 -10.40
C LEU A 72 8.22 -7.95 -10.22
N VAL A 73 6.97 -7.61 -9.93
CA VAL A 73 5.86 -8.58 -9.82
C VAL A 73 5.54 -9.19 -11.19
N ALA A 74 5.42 -8.36 -12.24
CA ALA A 74 5.12 -8.83 -13.58
C ALA A 74 6.19 -9.76 -14.14
N ASP A 75 7.46 -9.58 -13.78
CA ASP A 75 8.56 -10.46 -14.16
C ASP A 75 8.44 -11.86 -13.54
N ILE A 76 7.78 -11.99 -12.40
CA ILE A 76 7.54 -13.26 -11.72
C ILE A 76 6.24 -13.89 -12.21
N ASP A 77 5.14 -13.15 -12.12
CA ASP A 77 3.80 -13.57 -12.54
C ASP A 77 2.93 -12.35 -12.89
N PRO A 78 2.72 -12.06 -14.20
CA PRO A 78 1.91 -10.93 -14.64
C PRO A 78 0.41 -11.09 -14.31
N ASN A 79 -0.04 -12.30 -13.94
CA ASN A 79 -1.43 -12.54 -13.52
C ASN A 79 -1.64 -12.41 -11.99
N THR A 80 -0.60 -11.98 -11.26
CA THR A 80 -0.77 -11.66 -9.83
C THR A 80 -1.86 -10.60 -9.64
N PRO A 81 -2.87 -10.83 -8.75
CA PRO A 81 -3.92 -9.85 -8.49
C PRO A 81 -3.36 -8.52 -7.99
N ILE A 82 -3.66 -7.42 -8.69
CA ILE A 82 -3.27 -6.06 -8.31
C ILE A 82 -4.50 -5.29 -7.88
N LEU A 83 -4.56 -4.92 -6.62
CA LEU A 83 -5.64 -4.17 -6.00
C LEU A 83 -5.33 -2.67 -6.09
N PHE A 84 -6.03 -1.99 -7.01
CA PHE A 84 -5.89 -0.56 -7.25
C PHE A 84 -6.96 0.23 -6.50
N LEU A 85 -6.55 1.14 -5.62
CA LEU A 85 -7.45 1.98 -4.83
C LEU A 85 -7.94 3.18 -5.65
N ASN A 86 -9.04 3.01 -6.37
CA ASN A 86 -9.71 4.10 -7.08
C ASN A 86 -10.63 4.87 -6.16
N THR A 87 -10.11 5.90 -5.52
CA THR A 87 -10.86 6.70 -4.54
C THR A 87 -11.93 7.60 -5.17
N GLY A 88 -11.97 7.73 -6.49
CA GLY A 88 -12.77 8.73 -7.21
C GLY A 88 -12.28 10.17 -7.01
N LYS A 89 -11.07 10.33 -6.42
CA LYS A 89 -10.41 11.62 -6.14
C LYS A 89 -8.97 11.63 -6.65
N LEU A 90 -8.58 10.66 -7.47
CA LEU A 90 -7.26 10.61 -8.07
C LEU A 90 -7.14 11.64 -9.21
N PHE A 91 -5.90 11.99 -9.54
CA PHE A 91 -5.61 12.73 -10.75
C PHE A 91 -5.97 11.92 -11.99
N GLY A 92 -6.41 12.57 -13.06
CA GLY A 92 -6.65 11.92 -14.35
C GLY A 92 -5.38 11.29 -14.93
N GLU A 93 -4.22 11.92 -14.65
CA GLU A 93 -2.88 11.43 -15.00
C GLU A 93 -2.60 10.06 -14.35
N THR A 94 -2.97 9.88 -13.08
CA THR A 94 -2.82 8.59 -12.38
C THR A 94 -3.67 7.51 -13.03
N LEU A 95 -4.89 7.82 -13.47
CA LEU A 95 -5.76 6.84 -14.14
C LEU A 95 -5.18 6.44 -15.51
N ARG A 96 -4.73 7.41 -16.30
CA ARG A 96 -4.06 7.13 -17.59
C ARG A 96 -2.74 6.39 -17.41
N TYR A 97 -1.98 6.74 -16.38
CA TYR A 97 -0.73 6.04 -16.05
C TYR A 97 -0.97 4.60 -15.64
N ARG A 98 -2.00 4.32 -14.85
CA ARG A 98 -2.43 2.97 -14.51
C ARG A 98 -2.70 2.14 -15.77
N ASP A 99 -3.49 2.67 -16.71
CA ASP A 99 -3.83 1.98 -17.96
C ASP A 99 -2.57 1.72 -18.79
N ARG A 100 -1.70 2.72 -18.92
CA ARG A 100 -0.40 2.57 -19.60
C ARG A 100 0.47 1.49 -18.95
N LEU A 101 0.55 1.43 -17.62
CA LEU A 101 1.34 0.40 -16.93
C LEU A 101 0.73 -0.99 -17.10
N GLN A 102 -0.59 -1.10 -17.10
CA GLN A 102 -1.27 -2.36 -17.38
C GLN A 102 -0.84 -2.91 -18.75
N ASP A 103 -0.87 -2.08 -19.78
CA ASP A 103 -0.49 -2.46 -21.14
C ASP A 103 1.01 -2.79 -21.25
N VAL A 104 1.88 -1.87 -20.78
CA VAL A 104 3.34 -2.01 -20.94
C VAL A 104 3.91 -3.19 -20.16
N LEU A 105 3.37 -3.47 -18.98
CA LEU A 105 3.82 -4.55 -18.11
C LEU A 105 3.02 -5.85 -18.28
N GLY A 106 1.96 -5.85 -19.09
CA GLY A 106 1.11 -7.01 -19.34
C GLY A 106 0.35 -7.49 -18.10
N LEU A 107 -0.12 -6.56 -17.24
CA LEU A 107 -0.78 -6.92 -15.97
C LEU A 107 -2.16 -7.55 -16.23
N GLY A 108 -2.28 -8.86 -16.01
CA GLY A 108 -3.46 -9.65 -16.38
C GLY A 108 -4.64 -9.55 -15.40
N ASP A 109 -4.39 -9.28 -14.12
CA ASP A 109 -5.46 -9.20 -13.10
C ASP A 109 -5.38 -7.87 -12.32
N LEU A 110 -5.88 -6.80 -12.91
CA LEU A 110 -5.97 -5.47 -12.28
C LEU A 110 -7.41 -5.20 -11.80
N ARG A 111 -7.57 -5.12 -10.49
CA ARG A 111 -8.87 -4.92 -9.83
C ARG A 111 -8.98 -3.51 -9.26
N SER A 112 -9.90 -2.71 -9.79
CA SER A 112 -10.17 -1.35 -9.33
C SER A 112 -11.15 -1.36 -8.15
N LEU A 113 -10.71 -0.90 -6.99
CA LEU A 113 -11.46 -0.87 -5.74
C LEU A 113 -12.01 0.52 -5.48
N ALA A 114 -13.31 0.61 -5.22
CA ALA A 114 -13.99 1.86 -4.86
C ALA A 114 -15.18 1.56 -3.94
N PRO A 115 -15.65 2.53 -3.15
CA PRO A 115 -16.97 2.43 -2.52
C PRO A 115 -18.07 2.31 -3.55
N SER A 116 -19.13 1.58 -3.24
CA SER A 116 -20.33 1.49 -4.09
C SER A 116 -20.98 2.87 -4.29
N LEU A 117 -21.84 2.97 -5.30
CA LEU A 117 -22.61 4.20 -5.53
C LEU A 117 -23.49 4.55 -4.33
N GLU A 118 -24.17 3.55 -3.76
CA GLU A 118 -25.01 3.71 -2.59
C GLU A 118 -24.24 4.20 -1.37
N GLU A 119 -23.09 3.58 -1.08
CA GLU A 119 -22.20 4.02 -0.01
C GLU A 119 -21.73 5.47 -0.19
N ARG A 120 -21.43 5.88 -1.44
CA ARG A 120 -21.03 7.26 -1.76
C ARG A 120 -22.17 8.25 -1.52
N GLN A 121 -23.36 7.92 -1.97
CA GLN A 121 -24.54 8.75 -1.77
C GLN A 121 -24.89 8.93 -0.28
N LYS A 122 -24.67 7.89 0.53
CA LYS A 122 -24.95 7.90 1.96
C LYS A 122 -23.87 8.63 2.78
N LYS A 123 -22.59 8.39 2.51
CA LYS A 123 -21.48 8.88 3.34
C LYS A 123 -20.84 10.19 2.86
N ASP A 124 -20.86 10.43 1.56
CA ASP A 124 -20.21 11.60 0.94
C ASP A 124 -20.95 12.01 -0.34
N PRO A 125 -22.25 12.42 -0.21
CA PRO A 125 -23.12 12.74 -1.38
C PRO A 125 -22.56 13.88 -2.21
N GLU A 126 -21.93 14.89 -1.59
CA GLU A 126 -21.33 16.03 -2.25
C GLU A 126 -19.89 15.78 -2.71
N GLY A 127 -19.26 14.68 -2.26
CA GLY A 127 -17.88 14.37 -2.58
C GLY A 127 -16.86 15.27 -1.87
N THR A 128 -17.22 15.92 -0.76
CA THR A 128 -16.40 16.91 -0.04
C THR A 128 -15.91 16.41 1.32
N LEU A 129 -16.11 15.14 1.67
CA LEU A 129 -15.69 14.59 2.96
C LEU A 129 -14.20 14.81 3.25
N TRP A 130 -13.36 14.79 2.21
CA TRP A 130 -11.91 15.03 2.32
C TRP A 130 -11.54 16.38 2.97
N SER A 131 -12.38 17.41 2.79
CA SER A 131 -12.12 18.75 3.32
C SER A 131 -12.61 18.94 4.76
N ARG A 132 -13.50 18.07 5.24
CA ARG A 132 -14.09 18.12 6.58
C ARG A 132 -13.44 17.13 7.54
N ASP A 133 -13.14 15.92 7.02
CA ASP A 133 -12.53 14.81 7.76
C ASP A 133 -11.74 13.95 6.80
N ALA A 134 -10.41 14.19 6.74
CA ALA A 134 -9.52 13.47 5.85
C ALA A 134 -9.36 12.01 6.25
N ASP A 135 -9.48 11.67 7.54
CA ASP A 135 -9.36 10.31 8.04
C ASP A 135 -10.59 9.49 7.70
N ALA A 136 -11.79 10.01 7.98
CA ALA A 136 -13.04 9.37 7.56
C ALA A 136 -13.11 9.21 6.04
N CYS A 137 -12.62 10.18 5.26
CA CYS A 137 -12.52 10.06 3.81
C CYS A 137 -11.57 8.94 3.37
N CYS A 138 -10.39 8.83 3.98
CA CYS A 138 -9.42 7.77 3.70
C CYS A 138 -9.98 6.39 4.11
N ASP A 139 -10.58 6.28 5.28
CA ASP A 139 -11.20 5.04 5.74
C ASP A 139 -12.29 4.59 4.77
N PHE A 140 -13.22 5.46 4.47
CA PHE A 140 -14.34 5.19 3.56
C PHE A 140 -13.90 4.81 2.13
N ARG A 141 -12.92 5.56 1.57
CA ARG A 141 -12.54 5.41 0.16
C ARG A 141 -11.37 4.46 -0.09
N LYS A 142 -10.66 4.05 0.96
CA LYS A 142 -9.47 3.20 0.84
C LYS A 142 -9.52 2.00 1.77
N THR A 143 -9.56 2.21 3.10
CA THR A 143 -9.43 1.14 4.08
C THR A 143 -10.55 0.12 3.94
N ILE A 144 -11.81 0.54 3.97
CA ILE A 144 -12.96 -0.34 3.87
C ILE A 144 -12.97 -1.14 2.54
N PRO A 145 -12.82 -0.51 1.34
CA PRO A 145 -12.77 -1.27 0.10
C PRO A 145 -11.59 -2.23 0.01
N LEU A 146 -10.42 -1.85 0.54
CA LEU A 146 -9.24 -2.70 0.56
C LEU A 146 -9.41 -3.91 1.47
N THR A 147 -9.91 -3.71 2.70
CA THR A 147 -10.17 -4.79 3.65
C THR A 147 -11.09 -5.86 3.06
N ARG A 148 -12.19 -5.44 2.42
CA ARG A 148 -13.11 -6.36 1.70
C ARG A 148 -12.40 -7.11 0.57
N ALA A 149 -11.62 -6.41 -0.25
CA ALA A 149 -10.94 -7.03 -1.38
C ALA A 149 -9.82 -7.99 -0.96
N LEU A 150 -9.24 -7.78 0.21
CA LEU A 150 -8.20 -8.64 0.77
C LEU A 150 -8.73 -9.89 1.50
N GLU A 151 -10.04 -10.01 1.74
CA GLU A 151 -10.63 -11.18 2.45
C GLU A 151 -10.19 -12.54 1.90
N PRO A 152 -10.12 -12.78 0.57
CA PRO A 152 -9.71 -14.08 0.03
C PRO A 152 -8.20 -14.32 0.10
N PHE A 153 -7.39 -13.32 0.45
CA PHE A 153 -5.92 -13.41 0.43
C PHE A 153 -5.34 -13.60 1.83
N GLN A 154 -4.29 -14.40 1.92
CA GLN A 154 -3.53 -14.65 3.16
C GLN A 154 -2.32 -13.72 3.28
N ALA A 155 -1.84 -13.20 2.15
CA ALA A 155 -0.72 -12.28 2.08
C ALA A 155 -1.01 -11.09 1.17
N GLN A 156 -0.36 -9.97 1.46
CA GLN A 156 -0.35 -8.78 0.61
C GLN A 156 1.08 -8.29 0.38
N ILE A 157 1.32 -7.74 -0.79
CA ILE A 157 2.59 -7.11 -1.16
C ILE A 157 2.38 -5.62 -1.27
N THR A 158 3.29 -4.83 -0.69
CA THR A 158 3.25 -3.37 -0.73
C THR A 158 4.57 -2.75 -1.19
N GLY A 159 4.49 -1.61 -1.85
CA GLY A 159 5.68 -0.86 -2.30
C GLY A 159 6.21 0.14 -1.29
N ARG A 160 6.00 -0.08 0.01
CA ARG A 160 6.50 0.80 1.08
C ARG A 160 8.01 0.68 1.22
N LYS A 161 8.67 1.77 1.66
CA LYS A 161 10.11 1.84 1.92
C LYS A 161 10.36 2.59 3.22
N ARG A 162 11.42 2.24 3.92
CA ARG A 162 11.78 2.83 5.22
C ARG A 162 11.99 4.34 5.14
N PHE A 163 12.63 4.83 4.09
CA PHE A 163 12.98 6.24 3.96
C PHE A 163 11.78 7.17 3.77
N GLN A 164 10.59 6.63 3.48
CA GLN A 164 9.43 7.45 3.09
C GLN A 164 8.80 8.21 4.25
N THR A 165 8.77 7.65 5.45
CA THR A 165 8.25 8.30 6.66
C THR A 165 8.93 7.74 7.92
N ARG A 166 8.82 8.47 9.04
CA ARG A 166 9.36 8.02 10.34
C ARG A 166 8.69 6.74 10.83
N GLU A 167 7.39 6.63 10.63
CA GLU A 167 6.60 5.45 11.02
C GLU A 167 7.05 4.17 10.31
N ARG A 168 7.77 4.31 9.18
CA ARG A 168 8.31 3.19 8.42
C ARG A 168 9.76 2.84 8.74
N ALA A 169 10.42 3.60 9.62
CA ALA A 169 11.85 3.41 9.91
C ALA A 169 12.18 1.98 10.35
N ASP A 170 11.31 1.36 11.16
CA ASP A 170 11.49 0.01 11.71
C ASP A 170 10.81 -1.09 10.89
N MET A 171 10.24 -0.76 9.72
CA MET A 171 9.56 -1.70 8.84
C MET A 171 10.47 -2.86 8.46
N GLN A 172 9.90 -4.08 8.44
CA GLN A 172 10.59 -5.30 8.07
C GLN A 172 10.19 -5.79 6.67
N ALA A 173 10.99 -6.69 6.10
CA ALA A 173 10.67 -7.35 4.83
C ALA A 173 9.32 -8.07 4.88
N VAL A 174 9.02 -8.68 6.04
CA VAL A 174 7.75 -9.37 6.30
C VAL A 174 7.19 -8.91 7.63
N GLU A 175 5.92 -8.54 7.64
CA GLU A 175 5.16 -8.10 8.81
C GLU A 175 3.83 -8.88 8.87
N TYR A 176 3.18 -8.89 10.04
CA TYR A 176 1.80 -9.34 10.17
C TYR A 176 0.91 -8.15 10.50
N PHE A 177 -0.13 -7.93 9.72
CA PHE A 177 -0.99 -6.77 9.84
C PHE A 177 -2.43 -7.11 9.45
N GLU A 178 -3.39 -6.74 10.28
CA GLU A 178 -4.83 -6.97 10.04
C GLU A 178 -5.18 -8.39 9.59
N GLY A 179 -4.59 -9.39 10.27
CA GLY A 179 -4.90 -10.78 9.99
C GLY A 179 -4.17 -11.40 8.79
N ARG A 180 -3.20 -10.72 8.17
CA ARG A 180 -2.46 -11.16 6.97
C ARG A 180 -0.96 -10.92 7.08
N TYR A 181 -0.19 -11.71 6.34
CA TYR A 181 1.23 -11.44 6.14
C TYR A 181 1.42 -10.34 5.09
N ARG A 182 2.26 -9.36 5.41
CA ARG A 182 2.56 -8.23 4.54
C ARG A 182 4.02 -8.29 4.13
N PHE A 183 4.26 -8.40 2.83
CA PHE A 183 5.59 -8.41 2.24
C PHE A 183 5.93 -7.03 1.69
N ASN A 184 7.12 -6.55 2.02
CA ASN A 184 7.64 -5.24 1.62
C ASN A 184 8.95 -5.42 0.85
N PRO A 185 8.93 -5.87 -0.41
CA PRO A 185 10.16 -6.22 -1.14
C PRO A 185 11.12 -5.05 -1.31
N LEU A 186 10.60 -3.83 -1.35
CA LEU A 186 11.38 -2.60 -1.54
C LEU A 186 11.78 -1.92 -0.21
N TRP A 187 11.61 -2.56 0.93
CA TRP A 187 11.72 -1.95 2.26
C TRP A 187 13.04 -1.23 2.53
N GLN A 188 14.17 -1.70 1.98
CA GLN A 188 15.51 -1.12 2.14
C GLN A 188 15.95 -0.26 0.95
N TRP A 189 15.14 -0.20 -0.12
CA TRP A 189 15.48 0.59 -1.28
C TRP A 189 15.42 2.08 -0.97
N ASP A 190 16.41 2.82 -1.45
CA ASP A 190 16.45 4.27 -1.42
C ASP A 190 15.97 4.89 -2.74
N GLN A 191 15.91 6.21 -2.79
CA GLN A 191 15.47 6.96 -3.97
C GLN A 191 16.37 6.70 -5.18
N HIS A 192 17.68 6.64 -4.99
CA HIS A 192 18.64 6.42 -6.06
C HIS A 192 18.47 5.02 -6.69
N GLN A 193 18.26 4.00 -5.87
CA GLN A 193 18.00 2.63 -6.35
C GLN A 193 16.72 2.55 -7.17
N LEU A 194 15.66 3.25 -6.76
CA LEU A 194 14.41 3.32 -7.51
C LEU A 194 14.60 3.99 -8.88
N GLU A 195 15.26 5.13 -8.90
CA GLU A 195 15.55 5.88 -10.14
C GLU A 195 16.41 5.06 -11.10
N ALA A 196 17.50 4.49 -10.60
CA ALA A 196 18.39 3.63 -11.39
C ALA A 196 17.67 2.40 -11.96
N PHE A 197 16.70 1.84 -11.23
CA PHE A 197 15.88 0.72 -11.73
C PHE A 197 14.94 1.16 -12.84
N VAL A 198 14.27 2.31 -12.68
CA VAL A 198 13.38 2.88 -13.70
C VAL A 198 14.15 3.15 -15.00
N GLU A 199 15.33 3.76 -14.90
CA GLU A 199 16.19 4.08 -16.05
C GLU A 199 16.70 2.82 -16.76
N ARG A 200 17.28 1.88 -16.02
CA ARG A 200 17.81 0.62 -16.60
C ARG A 200 16.77 -0.21 -17.32
N ASN A 201 15.51 -0.17 -16.85
CA ASN A 201 14.42 -0.93 -17.44
C ASN A 201 13.58 -0.09 -18.42
N ASN A 202 13.97 1.15 -18.69
CA ASN A 202 13.25 2.09 -19.58
C ASN A 202 11.75 2.16 -19.23
N LEU A 203 11.44 2.26 -17.92
CA LEU A 203 10.06 2.24 -17.44
C LEU A 203 9.40 3.62 -17.60
N PRO A 204 8.10 3.67 -17.93
CA PRO A 204 7.40 4.93 -18.03
C PRO A 204 7.31 5.60 -16.64
N ARG A 205 7.58 6.89 -16.58
CA ARG A 205 7.40 7.72 -15.38
C ARG A 205 5.97 8.23 -15.29
N HIS A 206 5.50 8.47 -14.06
CA HIS A 206 4.22 9.13 -13.86
C HIS A 206 4.30 10.59 -14.32
N PRO A 207 3.38 11.07 -15.19
CA PRO A 207 3.50 12.40 -15.82
C PRO A 207 3.65 13.54 -14.81
N LEU A 208 2.94 13.48 -13.68
CA LEU A 208 2.98 14.53 -12.66
C LEU A 208 4.35 14.68 -11.96
N VAL A 209 5.28 13.72 -12.10
CA VAL A 209 6.63 13.86 -11.52
C VAL A 209 7.35 15.07 -12.15
N GLU A 210 7.27 15.23 -13.46
CA GLU A 210 7.86 16.37 -14.19
C GLU A 210 7.14 17.67 -13.84
N ASP A 211 5.88 17.62 -13.41
CA ASP A 211 5.09 18.76 -12.94
C ASP A 211 5.36 19.13 -11.48
N GLY A 212 6.32 18.50 -10.82
CA GLY A 212 6.71 18.80 -9.42
C GLY A 212 5.89 18.07 -8.35
N TYR A 213 5.34 16.90 -8.68
CA TYR A 213 4.66 16.00 -7.73
C TYR A 213 5.46 14.71 -7.50
N PRO A 214 6.51 14.73 -6.68
CA PRO A 214 7.35 13.54 -6.45
C PRO A 214 6.64 12.43 -5.65
N SER A 215 5.62 12.79 -4.87
CA SER A 215 4.75 11.85 -4.13
C SER A 215 3.28 12.14 -4.46
N ILE A 216 2.58 11.16 -5.03
CA ILE A 216 1.25 11.33 -5.61
C ILE A 216 0.20 10.51 -4.84
N GLY A 217 -0.92 11.16 -4.53
CA GLY A 217 -2.11 10.54 -3.94
C GLY A 217 -3.40 11.08 -4.53
N CYS A 218 -4.43 11.27 -3.70
CA CYS A 218 -5.65 11.95 -4.14
C CYS A 218 -5.37 13.41 -4.48
N MET A 219 -5.97 13.91 -5.55
CA MET A 219 -5.80 15.28 -6.05
C MET A 219 -6.03 16.34 -4.95
N PRO A 220 -7.12 16.30 -4.15
CA PRO A 220 -7.34 17.32 -3.12
C PRO A 220 -6.38 17.23 -1.93
N CYS A 221 -5.63 16.11 -1.79
CA CYS A 221 -4.67 15.88 -0.70
C CYS A 221 -3.22 15.89 -1.18
N THR A 222 -2.94 16.44 -2.38
CA THR A 222 -1.61 16.44 -2.96
C THR A 222 -1.35 17.77 -3.67
N ARG A 223 -0.29 18.48 -3.27
CA ARG A 223 0.21 19.69 -3.94
C ARG A 223 1.59 19.47 -4.54
N ARG A 224 2.01 20.38 -5.37
CA ARG A 224 3.40 20.45 -5.84
C ARG A 224 4.34 20.69 -4.66
N VAL A 225 5.54 20.13 -4.76
CA VAL A 225 6.63 20.34 -3.81
C VAL A 225 7.53 21.44 -4.34
N GLN A 226 7.93 22.38 -3.47
CA GLN A 226 8.83 23.47 -3.84
C GLN A 226 10.30 23.01 -3.69
N ALA A 227 11.20 23.72 -4.34
CA ALA A 227 12.63 23.45 -4.22
C ALA A 227 13.09 23.54 -2.76
N GLY A 228 13.75 22.50 -2.27
CA GLY A 228 14.24 22.41 -0.88
C GLY A 228 13.26 21.83 0.14
N GLU A 229 12.00 21.57 -0.24
CA GLU A 229 11.07 20.84 0.61
C GLU A 229 11.33 19.32 0.56
N ASP A 230 10.91 18.61 1.63
CA ASP A 230 10.87 17.16 1.62
C ASP A 230 10.00 16.63 0.46
N TYR A 231 10.40 15.53 -0.15
CA TYR A 231 9.70 14.98 -1.33
C TYR A 231 8.23 14.58 -1.05
N ARG A 232 7.84 14.39 0.22
CA ARG A 232 6.45 14.15 0.63
C ARG A 232 5.74 15.37 1.19
N ALA A 233 6.39 16.53 1.30
CA ALA A 233 5.79 17.77 1.83
C ALA A 233 4.49 18.19 1.12
N GLY A 234 4.29 17.71 -0.11
CA GLY A 234 3.06 17.90 -0.87
C GLY A 234 1.88 17.05 -0.42
N ARG A 235 2.08 16.04 0.47
CA ARG A 235 1.01 15.13 0.93
C ARG A 235 0.35 15.68 2.19
N TRP A 236 -0.98 15.74 2.19
CA TRP A 236 -1.80 16.25 3.32
C TRP A 236 -1.32 17.57 3.89
N SER A 237 -0.78 18.45 3.03
CA SER A 237 -0.24 19.74 3.43
C SER A 237 -1.26 20.55 4.25
N GLY A 238 -0.84 20.98 5.45
CA GLY A 238 -1.72 21.68 6.40
C GLY A 238 -2.56 20.76 7.30
N LEU A 239 -2.39 19.45 7.21
CA LEU A 239 -3.00 18.46 8.10
C LEU A 239 -1.90 17.78 8.93
N ASP A 240 -2.20 17.46 10.17
CA ASP A 240 -1.33 16.63 11.02
C ASP A 240 -1.50 15.15 10.65
N LYS A 241 -0.95 14.80 9.47
CA LYS A 241 -1.09 13.48 8.88
C LYS A 241 0.06 13.16 7.92
N ASP A 242 0.79 12.09 8.20
CA ASP A 242 1.91 11.60 7.39
C ASP A 242 1.59 10.32 6.62
N GLU A 243 0.58 9.55 7.08
CA GLU A 243 0.23 8.26 6.50
C GLU A 243 -1.27 8.08 6.25
N CYS A 244 -1.58 7.23 5.29
CA CYS A 244 -2.94 6.76 5.08
C CYS A 244 -3.24 5.57 6.00
N GLY A 245 -4.48 5.45 6.49
CA GLY A 245 -4.92 4.37 7.39
C GLY A 245 -4.60 2.95 6.92
N ILE A 246 -4.47 2.72 5.61
CA ILE A 246 -4.05 1.41 5.05
C ILE A 246 -2.60 1.03 5.37
N HIS A 247 -1.81 1.95 5.92
CA HIS A 247 -0.38 1.76 6.20
C HIS A 247 -0.04 1.88 7.68
N LEU A 248 -0.96 2.36 8.51
CA LEU A 248 -0.72 2.50 9.95
C LEU A 248 -0.51 1.12 10.56
N THR A 249 0.53 0.98 11.37
CA THR A 249 0.74 -0.15 12.27
C THR A 249 -0.11 0.07 13.52
N ASP A 250 -0.59 -1.01 14.15
CA ASP A 250 -1.37 -0.92 15.39
C ASP A 250 -0.67 -0.04 16.42
N GLY A 251 -1.24 1.12 16.71
CA GLY A 251 -0.72 2.05 17.72
C GLY A 251 -0.87 3.54 17.43
N GLY A 252 -1.25 3.93 16.23
CA GLY A 252 -1.41 5.32 15.85
C GLY A 252 -2.80 5.64 15.29
N GLY A 253 -3.79 5.68 16.14
CA GLY A 253 -5.13 6.14 15.77
C GLY A 253 -5.95 6.38 17.02
N ILE A 254 -6.20 7.63 17.31
CA ILE A 254 -7.12 8.13 18.34
C ILE A 254 -8.53 7.61 18.07
#